data_e63d6a2ec665e933c3f64b0b795dd315
#
_entry.id   e63d6a2ec665e933c3f64b0b795dd315
#
_cell.length_a   1.000
_cell.length_b   1.000
_cell.length_c   1.000
_cell.angle_alpha   90.00
_cell.angle_beta   90.00
_cell.angle_gamma   90.00
#
_symmetry.space_group_name_H-M   'P 1'
#
loop_
_entity.id
_entity.type
_entity.pdbx_description
1 polymer ?
#
loop_
_entity_poly.entity_id
_entity_poly.type
_entity_poly.pdbx_seq_one_letter_code
_entity_poly.pdbx_strand_id
1 'polypeptide(L)'
;MKKICTIVAALMAVILSARAEVEFAYEAGGELVSAYIWRGMYNGGLSFQPEGLVGFNALDEAVQFRAGVWASIGASDWKFEKSKKQLTDDFNPNTYFMPEIDFIASLTAYGASVGFNEYYYCDDGSTHNSEIWFGYNFSHFFGDKAGAYFNWYTIVGGADKVVETDLKKIAQGHLTKQAFSTYLELGYDYTIEDLGLTLGAQLGMSLWESPLYGNDKFNVVNISAKIDKEFDLGVCTLNVFATGSINPDGMVTDKNDLGYNVFVDAAGDAKLYNQKLNGSIGVGVWF
;
A
#
# COMPACT_ATOMS: atom_id res chain seq x y z
N MET A 1 -2.61 -21.64 -6.71
CA MET A 1 -1.65 -21.52 -7.80
C MET A 1 -2.16 -22.08 -9.13
N LYS A 2 -2.54 -23.40 -9.29
CA LYS A 2 -2.97 -23.96 -10.60
C LYS A 2 -4.12 -23.16 -11.26
N LYS A 3 -5.14 -22.75 -10.52
CA LYS A 3 -6.28 -21.99 -11.06
C LYS A 3 -5.92 -20.57 -11.53
N ILE A 4 -5.01 -19.89 -10.83
CA ILE A 4 -4.52 -18.56 -11.23
C ILE A 4 -3.70 -18.66 -12.51
N CYS A 5 -2.78 -19.62 -12.59
CA CYS A 5 -2.03 -19.89 -13.83
C CYS A 5 -2.96 -20.21 -15.02
N THR A 6 -4.08 -20.90 -14.78
CA THR A 6 -5.05 -21.22 -15.84
C THR A 6 -5.77 -19.96 -16.31
N ILE A 7 -6.15 -19.06 -15.41
CA ILE A 7 -6.81 -17.80 -15.78
C ILE A 7 -5.86 -16.90 -16.57
N VAL A 8 -4.62 -16.73 -16.09
CA VAL A 8 -3.59 -15.96 -16.81
C VAL A 8 -3.31 -16.56 -18.18
N ALA A 9 -3.17 -17.88 -18.28
CA ALA A 9 -2.96 -18.55 -19.57
C ALA A 9 -4.16 -18.40 -20.51
N ALA A 10 -5.39 -18.44 -20.01
CA ALA A 10 -6.60 -18.22 -20.79
C ALA A 10 -6.69 -16.77 -21.30
N LEU A 11 -6.36 -15.79 -20.47
CA LEU A 11 -6.30 -14.37 -20.89
C LEU A 11 -5.21 -14.16 -21.95
N MET A 12 -4.03 -14.71 -21.77
CA MET A 12 -2.95 -14.66 -22.76
C MET A 12 -3.39 -15.30 -24.08
N ALA A 13 -4.10 -16.44 -24.04
CA ALA A 13 -4.63 -17.07 -25.24
C ALA A 13 -5.68 -16.20 -25.97
N VAL A 14 -6.51 -15.48 -25.25
CA VAL A 14 -7.48 -14.52 -25.81
C VAL A 14 -6.76 -13.34 -26.48
N ILE A 15 -5.77 -12.76 -25.84
CA ILE A 15 -4.96 -11.66 -26.40
C ILE A 15 -4.25 -12.13 -27.68
N LEU A 16 -3.60 -13.29 -27.65
CA LEU A 16 -2.91 -13.86 -28.80
C LEU A 16 -3.88 -14.24 -29.95
N SER A 17 -5.09 -14.69 -29.64
CA SER A 17 -6.10 -15.03 -30.67
C SER A 17 -6.73 -13.81 -31.33
N ALA A 18 -6.77 -12.69 -30.64
CA ALA A 18 -7.33 -11.42 -31.16
C ALA A 18 -6.42 -10.72 -32.17
N ARG A 19 -5.20 -11.24 -32.45
CA ARG A 19 -4.14 -10.55 -33.24
C ARG A 19 -3.90 -9.11 -32.74
N ALA A 20 -4.11 -8.88 -31.46
CA ALA A 20 -3.84 -7.60 -30.84
C ALA A 20 -2.34 -7.29 -30.94
N GLU A 21 -2.01 -6.07 -31.30
CA GLU A 21 -0.66 -5.57 -31.15
C GLU A 21 -0.35 -5.52 -29.65
N VAL A 22 0.77 -6.10 -29.27
CA VAL A 22 1.23 -6.17 -27.89
C VAL A 22 2.51 -5.37 -27.79
N GLU A 23 2.49 -4.32 -27.01
CA GLU A 23 3.65 -3.48 -26.75
C GLU A 23 4.25 -3.81 -25.39
N PHE A 24 5.56 -3.94 -25.35
CA PHE A 24 6.28 -4.07 -24.07
C PHE A 24 6.27 -2.74 -23.35
N ALA A 25 5.96 -2.76 -22.05
CA ALA A 25 5.93 -1.59 -21.20
C ALA A 25 6.90 -1.77 -20.03
N TYR A 26 7.53 -0.69 -19.63
CA TYR A 26 8.32 -0.61 -18.40
C TYR A 26 8.12 0.74 -17.75
N GLU A 27 8.21 0.76 -16.45
CA GLU A 27 8.16 1.95 -15.62
C GLU A 27 9.28 1.83 -14.59
N ALA A 28 10.07 2.87 -14.40
CA ALA A 28 11.12 2.87 -13.40
C ALA A 28 11.25 4.27 -12.82
N GLY A 29 11.36 4.33 -11.52
CA GLY A 29 11.48 5.63 -10.87
C GLY A 29 11.67 5.51 -9.38
N GLY A 30 11.41 6.57 -8.68
CA GLY A 30 11.43 6.57 -7.23
C GLY A 30 11.09 7.94 -6.66
N GLU A 31 10.61 7.91 -5.44
CA GLU A 31 10.19 9.07 -4.68
C GLU A 31 11.05 9.25 -3.44
N LEU A 32 11.37 10.49 -3.11
CA LEU A 32 11.89 10.87 -1.79
C LEU A 32 10.75 11.54 -1.02
N VAL A 33 10.31 10.93 0.06
CA VAL A 33 9.18 11.39 0.86
C VAL A 33 9.61 11.77 2.27
N SER A 34 9.04 12.84 2.82
CA SER A 34 9.32 13.29 4.18
C SER A 34 8.74 12.35 5.26
N ALA A 35 7.70 11.60 4.89
CA ALA A 35 7.10 10.56 5.72
C ALA A 35 6.48 9.48 4.83
N TYR A 36 6.71 8.22 5.18
CA TYR A 36 6.04 7.07 4.57
C TYR A 36 4.66 6.91 5.22
N ILE A 37 3.61 7.22 4.46
CA ILE A 37 2.22 7.07 4.89
C ILE A 37 1.57 6.01 4.00
N TRP A 38 1.07 4.95 4.61
CA TRP A 38 0.37 3.87 3.92
C TRP A 38 -1.07 3.78 4.43
N ARG A 39 -2.04 3.99 3.56
CA ARG A 39 -3.48 3.95 3.88
C ARG A 39 -3.87 4.80 5.10
N GLY A 40 -3.28 5.98 5.23
CA GLY A 40 -3.50 6.89 6.36
C GLY A 40 -2.68 6.57 7.61
N MET A 41 -1.92 5.48 7.62
CA MET A 41 -1.04 5.10 8.72
C MET A 41 0.39 5.59 8.48
N TYR A 42 1.02 6.11 9.52
CA TYR A 42 2.42 6.49 9.47
C TYR A 42 3.30 5.25 9.65
N ASN A 43 4.05 4.89 8.61
CA ASN A 43 4.95 3.74 8.61
C ASN A 43 6.42 4.12 8.76
N GLY A 44 6.77 5.38 8.57
CA GLY A 44 8.16 5.82 8.73
C GLY A 44 8.37 7.30 8.41
N GLY A 45 9.57 7.82 8.72
CA GLY A 45 10.00 9.17 8.42
C GLY A 45 10.48 9.34 6.97
N LEU A 46 11.52 10.16 6.81
CA LEU A 46 12.15 10.39 5.51
C LEU A 46 12.61 9.08 4.89
N SER A 47 12.09 8.76 3.70
CA SER A 47 12.43 7.55 2.98
C SER A 47 12.58 7.78 1.47
N PHE A 48 13.44 6.99 0.85
CA PHE A 48 13.51 6.82 -0.59
C PHE A 48 12.71 5.59 -0.98
N GLN A 49 11.81 5.73 -1.97
CA GLN A 49 10.87 4.71 -2.38
C GLN A 49 11.04 4.41 -3.88
N PRO A 50 12.02 3.57 -4.27
CA PRO A 50 12.21 3.16 -5.65
C PRO A 50 11.14 2.16 -6.09
N GLU A 51 10.75 2.26 -7.36
CA GLU A 51 9.86 1.30 -8.03
C GLU A 51 10.39 0.93 -9.41
N GLY A 52 10.19 -0.32 -9.80
CA GLY A 52 10.44 -0.79 -11.16
C GLY A 52 9.41 -1.81 -11.57
N LEU A 53 8.69 -1.54 -12.66
CA LEU A 53 7.65 -2.40 -13.22
C LEU A 53 7.99 -2.75 -14.67
N VAL A 54 7.66 -3.96 -15.07
CA VAL A 54 7.70 -4.42 -16.45
C VAL A 54 6.37 -5.07 -16.80
N GLY A 55 6.00 -5.05 -18.07
CA GLY A 55 4.74 -5.63 -18.48
C GLY A 55 4.48 -5.48 -19.97
N PHE A 56 3.20 -5.42 -20.31
CA PHE A 56 2.75 -5.18 -21.66
C PHE A 56 1.44 -4.41 -21.69
N ASN A 57 1.24 -3.67 -22.80
CA ASN A 57 -0.02 -3.08 -23.21
C ASN A 57 -0.57 -3.85 -24.40
N ALA A 58 -1.89 -4.01 -24.50
CA ALA A 58 -2.57 -4.63 -25.61
C ALA A 58 -3.92 -3.95 -25.84
N LEU A 59 -4.48 -4.12 -27.05
CA LEU A 59 -5.80 -3.57 -27.44
C LEU A 59 -5.85 -2.05 -27.26
N ASP A 60 -4.88 -1.33 -27.83
CA ASP A 60 -4.75 0.13 -27.68
C ASP A 60 -4.77 0.56 -26.20
N GLU A 61 -3.94 -0.11 -25.39
CA GLU A 61 -3.79 0.09 -23.94
C GLU A 61 -5.04 -0.26 -23.10
N ALA A 62 -6.12 -0.72 -23.72
CA ALA A 62 -7.30 -1.14 -22.97
C ALA A 62 -7.05 -2.34 -22.05
N VAL A 63 -5.97 -3.11 -22.28
CA VAL A 63 -5.51 -4.19 -21.42
C VAL A 63 -4.04 -3.96 -21.08
N GLN A 64 -3.73 -3.93 -19.80
CA GLN A 64 -2.38 -3.68 -19.27
C GLN A 64 -2.03 -4.74 -18.23
N PHE A 65 -0.84 -5.29 -18.33
CA PHE A 65 -0.25 -6.12 -17.28
C PHE A 65 1.01 -5.42 -16.76
N ARG A 66 1.19 -5.40 -15.46
CA ARG A 66 2.38 -4.91 -14.79
C ARG A 66 2.81 -5.88 -13.72
N ALA A 67 4.11 -6.07 -13.57
CA ALA A 67 4.71 -6.80 -12.46
C ALA A 67 6.07 -6.20 -12.13
N GLY A 68 6.42 -6.13 -10.86
CA GLY A 68 7.70 -5.58 -10.45
C GLY A 68 7.88 -5.49 -8.95
N VAL A 69 8.69 -4.55 -8.55
CA VAL A 69 9.12 -4.38 -7.17
C VAL A 69 9.06 -2.90 -6.79
N TRP A 70 8.52 -2.64 -5.62
CA TRP A 70 8.63 -1.38 -4.91
C TRP A 70 9.39 -1.61 -3.61
N ALA A 71 10.06 -0.60 -3.10
CA ALA A 71 10.71 -0.69 -1.80
C ALA A 71 10.60 0.64 -1.05
N SER A 72 10.76 0.58 0.28
CA SER A 72 10.91 1.76 1.12
C SER A 72 12.20 1.67 1.92
N ILE A 73 13.08 2.65 1.75
CA ILE A 73 14.41 2.71 2.35
C ILE A 73 14.52 4.01 3.17
N GLY A 74 14.46 3.91 4.49
CA GLY A 74 14.52 5.07 5.37
C GLY A 74 15.93 5.63 5.59
N ALA A 75 16.02 6.94 5.79
CA ALA A 75 17.30 7.60 6.06
C ALA A 75 17.96 7.11 7.37
N SER A 76 17.21 6.56 8.30
CA SER A 76 17.71 6.00 9.57
C SER A 76 18.33 4.62 9.42
N ASP A 77 18.02 3.88 8.33
CA ASP A 77 18.50 2.52 8.12
C ASP A 77 19.98 2.43 7.78
N TRP A 78 20.57 3.51 7.31
CA TRP A 78 22.01 3.62 7.04
C TRP A 78 22.87 3.48 8.32
N LYS A 79 22.24 3.33 9.49
CA LYS A 79 22.88 3.15 10.79
C LYS A 79 22.47 1.84 11.47
N PHE A 80 22.45 0.76 10.73
CA PHE A 80 21.98 -0.57 11.12
C PHE A 80 22.54 -1.12 12.45
N GLU A 81 23.72 -0.71 12.86
CA GLU A 81 24.32 -1.20 14.12
C GLU A 81 23.78 -0.52 15.40
N LYS A 82 23.13 0.64 15.27
CA LYS A 82 22.58 1.36 16.43
C LYS A 82 21.14 1.00 16.77
N SER A 83 20.38 0.44 15.83
CA SER A 83 18.96 0.18 16.01
C SER A 83 18.66 -0.87 17.09
N LYS A 84 19.48 -1.90 17.21
CA LYS A 84 19.32 -2.92 18.30
C LYS A 84 19.54 -2.36 19.72
N LYS A 85 20.27 -1.26 19.86
CA LYS A 85 20.54 -0.62 21.14
C LYS A 85 19.56 0.52 21.47
N GLN A 86 18.88 1.06 20.47
CA GLN A 86 17.94 2.17 20.61
C GLN A 86 16.52 1.75 21.05
N LEU A 87 16.17 0.47 20.94
CA LEU A 87 14.91 -0.05 21.47
C LEU A 87 14.78 0.07 23.01
N THR A 88 15.88 0.39 23.70
CA THR A 88 15.90 0.44 25.17
C THR A 88 16.10 1.82 25.77
N ASP A 89 16.73 2.78 25.08
CA ASP A 89 17.16 4.01 25.75
C ASP A 89 16.62 5.34 25.21
N ASP A 90 16.27 5.44 23.91
CA ASP A 90 15.72 6.69 23.32
C ASP A 90 14.88 6.37 22.09
N PHE A 91 13.69 5.82 22.29
CA PHE A 91 12.79 5.61 21.18
C PHE A 91 12.29 6.96 20.62
N ASN A 92 12.82 7.35 19.46
CA ASN A 92 12.27 8.45 18.68
C ASN A 92 11.45 7.86 17.51
N PRO A 93 10.12 7.98 17.52
CA PRO A 93 9.27 7.44 16.46
C PRO A 93 9.61 7.98 15.08
N ASN A 94 10.21 9.18 15.02
CA ASN A 94 10.63 9.77 13.75
C ASN A 94 11.91 9.13 13.18
N THR A 95 12.55 8.20 13.90
CA THR A 95 13.76 7.51 13.48
C THR A 95 13.58 6.01 13.32
N TYR A 96 12.42 5.46 13.73
CA TYR A 96 12.10 4.06 13.48
C TYR A 96 11.65 3.88 12.04
N PHE A 97 12.33 3.02 11.34
CA PHE A 97 12.00 2.65 9.98
C PHE A 97 12.26 1.16 9.79
N MET A 98 11.29 0.48 9.26
CA MET A 98 11.40 -0.92 8.87
C MET A 98 11.53 -0.96 7.34
N PRO A 99 12.67 -1.41 6.80
CA PRO A 99 12.81 -1.59 5.36
C PRO A 99 11.73 -2.53 4.84
N GLU A 100 11.09 -2.15 3.74
CA GLU A 100 10.01 -2.89 3.11
C GLU A 100 10.35 -3.11 1.64
N ILE A 101 10.07 -4.32 1.16
CA ILE A 101 10.18 -4.67 -0.26
C ILE A 101 8.88 -5.34 -0.66
N ASP A 102 8.20 -4.78 -1.64
CA ASP A 102 6.93 -5.28 -2.12
C ASP A 102 7.09 -5.85 -3.53
N PHE A 103 6.54 -7.04 -3.73
CA PHE A 103 6.36 -7.60 -5.06
C PHE A 103 4.93 -7.30 -5.52
N ILE A 104 4.81 -6.68 -6.68
CA ILE A 104 3.55 -6.18 -7.21
C ILE A 104 3.24 -6.90 -8.51
N ALA A 105 1.99 -7.30 -8.70
CA ALA A 105 1.49 -7.77 -10.00
C ALA A 105 0.05 -7.30 -10.20
N SER A 106 -0.27 -6.78 -11.38
CA SER A 106 -1.61 -6.32 -11.70
C SER A 106 -1.98 -6.58 -13.15
N LEU A 107 -3.27 -6.72 -13.37
CA LEU A 107 -3.91 -6.77 -14.68
C LEU A 107 -5.07 -5.77 -14.67
N THR A 108 -5.03 -4.83 -15.61
CA THR A 108 -6.10 -3.85 -15.84
C THR A 108 -6.74 -4.12 -17.20
N ALA A 109 -8.06 -4.07 -17.25
CA ALA A 109 -8.81 -4.16 -18.50
C ALA A 109 -10.05 -3.27 -18.43
N TYR A 110 -10.16 -2.30 -19.35
CA TYR A 110 -11.33 -1.40 -19.47
C TYR A 110 -11.70 -0.73 -18.13
N GLY A 111 -10.71 -0.24 -17.39
CA GLY A 111 -10.87 0.41 -16.10
C GLY A 111 -11.01 -0.54 -14.90
N ALA A 112 -11.27 -1.83 -15.13
CA ALA A 112 -11.26 -2.84 -14.06
C ALA A 112 -9.85 -3.37 -13.84
N SER A 113 -9.44 -3.47 -12.59
CA SER A 113 -8.12 -3.96 -12.20
C SER A 113 -8.23 -5.06 -11.16
N VAL A 114 -7.33 -6.02 -11.26
CA VAL A 114 -7.07 -7.02 -10.22
C VAL A 114 -5.58 -7.12 -9.99
N GLY A 115 -5.16 -7.37 -8.77
CA GLY A 115 -3.73 -7.49 -8.49
C GLY A 115 -3.42 -8.30 -7.25
N PHE A 116 -2.13 -8.47 -7.07
CA PHE A 116 -1.52 -9.17 -5.96
C PHE A 116 -0.31 -8.36 -5.49
N ASN A 117 -0.20 -8.17 -4.19
CA ASN A 117 0.96 -7.57 -3.55
C ASN A 117 1.49 -8.53 -2.49
N GLU A 118 2.81 -8.64 -2.40
CA GLU A 118 3.50 -9.33 -1.34
C GLU A 118 4.36 -8.31 -0.61
N TYR A 119 3.94 -7.91 0.57
CA TYR A 119 4.63 -7.00 1.47
C TYR A 119 5.65 -7.79 2.28
N TYR A 120 6.93 -7.52 2.09
CA TYR A 120 7.99 -8.19 2.80
C TYR A 120 8.75 -7.19 3.68
N TYR A 121 8.63 -7.37 4.98
CA TYR A 121 9.32 -6.53 5.96
C TYR A 121 10.66 -7.14 6.29
N CYS A 122 11.74 -6.39 6.08
CA CYS A 122 13.11 -6.82 6.34
C CYS A 122 13.46 -6.74 7.83
N ASP A 123 12.58 -7.23 8.68
CA ASP A 123 12.78 -7.37 10.11
C ASP A 123 13.48 -8.71 10.47
N ASP A 124 13.80 -8.87 11.76
CA ASP A 124 14.46 -10.11 12.28
C ASP A 124 13.57 -11.36 12.10
N GLY A 125 12.27 -11.22 11.87
CA GLY A 125 11.30 -12.30 11.77
C GLY A 125 10.92 -12.65 10.33
N SER A 126 11.41 -11.92 9.34
CA SER A 126 10.98 -12.05 7.95
C SER A 126 9.45 -11.99 7.82
N THR A 127 8.85 -11.03 8.51
CA THR A 127 7.41 -10.82 8.50
C THR A 127 6.95 -10.42 7.10
N HIS A 128 5.87 -11.01 6.64
CA HIS A 128 5.30 -10.71 5.34
C HIS A 128 3.77 -10.74 5.38
N ASN A 129 3.14 -10.10 4.39
CA ASN A 129 1.71 -10.16 4.15
C ASN A 129 1.44 -10.28 2.65
N SER A 130 0.59 -11.24 2.29
CA SER A 130 0.11 -11.42 0.93
C SER A 130 -1.26 -10.78 0.79
N GLU A 131 -1.44 -9.90 -0.18
CA GLU A 131 -2.69 -9.20 -0.45
C GLU A 131 -3.20 -9.47 -1.86
N ILE A 132 -4.49 -9.65 -1.99
CA ILE A 132 -5.19 -9.57 -3.27
C ILE A 132 -6.04 -8.31 -3.28
N TRP A 133 -6.18 -7.70 -4.47
CA TRP A 133 -7.02 -6.54 -4.62
C TRP A 133 -7.75 -6.52 -5.95
N PHE A 134 -8.84 -5.78 -5.98
CA PHE A 134 -9.52 -5.41 -7.21
C PHE A 134 -10.00 -3.97 -7.11
N GLY A 135 -10.12 -3.32 -8.26
CA GLY A 135 -10.58 -1.94 -8.34
C GLY A 135 -11.25 -1.63 -9.65
N TYR A 136 -11.82 -0.46 -9.70
CA TYR A 136 -12.40 0.10 -10.92
C TYR A 136 -12.18 1.61 -10.97
N ASN A 137 -11.67 2.08 -12.12
CA ASN A 137 -11.56 3.49 -12.44
C ASN A 137 -12.69 3.90 -13.38
N PHE A 138 -13.53 4.81 -12.92
CA PHE A 138 -14.72 5.26 -13.65
C PHE A 138 -14.43 6.28 -14.77
N SER A 139 -13.18 6.76 -14.90
CA SER A 139 -12.79 7.65 -16.01
C SER A 139 -13.08 7.01 -17.37
N HIS A 140 -13.04 5.67 -17.45
CA HIS A 140 -13.43 4.92 -18.64
C HIS A 140 -14.86 5.26 -19.13
N PHE A 141 -15.79 5.62 -18.23
CA PHE A 141 -17.16 6.00 -18.58
C PHE A 141 -17.37 7.51 -18.67
N PHE A 142 -16.69 8.27 -17.82
CA PHE A 142 -16.95 9.70 -17.65
C PHE A 142 -15.89 10.60 -18.27
N GLY A 143 -14.85 10.00 -18.87
CA GLY A 143 -13.68 10.69 -19.42
C GLY A 143 -12.65 11.06 -18.34
N ASP A 144 -11.46 11.44 -18.80
CA ASP A 144 -10.26 11.60 -17.97
C ASP A 144 -10.36 12.68 -16.88
N LYS A 145 -11.32 13.60 -17.01
CA LYS A 145 -11.56 14.65 -16.00
C LYS A 145 -12.32 14.17 -14.76
N ALA A 146 -12.91 12.97 -14.80
CA ALA A 146 -13.72 12.41 -13.72
C ALA A 146 -13.03 11.18 -13.13
N GLY A 147 -11.92 11.37 -12.46
CA GLY A 147 -11.06 10.33 -11.88
C GLY A 147 -11.63 9.63 -10.64
N ALA A 148 -12.96 9.36 -10.61
CA ALA A 148 -13.56 8.57 -9.54
C ALA A 148 -13.11 7.12 -9.63
N TYR A 149 -12.75 6.53 -8.50
CA TYR A 149 -12.36 5.13 -8.43
C TYR A 149 -12.75 4.48 -7.11
N PHE A 150 -12.75 3.15 -7.10
CA PHE A 150 -12.71 2.38 -5.87
C PHE A 150 -11.68 1.26 -5.97
N ASN A 151 -11.11 0.88 -4.82
CA ASN A 151 -10.24 -0.27 -4.68
C ASN A 151 -10.63 -1.06 -3.43
N TRP A 152 -10.59 -2.38 -3.54
CA TRP A 152 -10.83 -3.32 -2.47
C TRP A 152 -9.59 -4.19 -2.28
N TYR A 153 -9.02 -4.16 -1.09
CA TYR A 153 -7.82 -4.89 -0.73
C TYR A 153 -8.12 -5.88 0.40
N THR A 154 -7.57 -7.07 0.33
CA THR A 154 -7.73 -8.07 1.40
C THR A 154 -6.44 -8.85 1.60
N ILE A 155 -5.94 -8.87 2.83
CA ILE A 155 -4.80 -9.70 3.23
C ILE A 155 -5.23 -11.15 3.28
N VAL A 156 -4.61 -11.99 2.48
CA VAL A 156 -4.98 -13.42 2.35
C VAL A 156 -3.94 -14.37 2.93
N GLY A 157 -2.79 -13.85 3.37
CA GLY A 157 -1.70 -14.63 3.94
C GLY A 157 -0.75 -13.80 4.78
N GLY A 158 0.16 -14.45 5.48
CA GLY A 158 1.21 -13.78 6.25
C GLY A 158 0.89 -13.55 7.71
N ALA A 159 1.34 -12.41 8.25
CA ALA A 159 1.30 -12.08 9.68
C ALA A 159 -0.07 -11.59 10.17
N ASP A 160 -1.01 -11.31 9.27
CA ASP A 160 -2.37 -10.84 9.59
C ASP A 160 -3.19 -11.94 10.26
N LYS A 161 -3.11 -12.08 11.59
CA LYS A 161 -3.68 -13.15 12.38
C LYS A 161 -4.54 -12.63 13.53
N VAL A 162 -5.61 -13.35 13.81
CA VAL A 162 -6.41 -13.21 15.02
C VAL A 162 -6.44 -14.52 15.80
N VAL A 163 -6.84 -14.46 17.06
CA VAL A 163 -6.99 -15.64 17.93
C VAL A 163 -8.04 -16.57 17.35
N GLU A 164 -7.74 -17.88 17.29
CA GLU A 164 -8.70 -18.90 16.89
C GLU A 164 -9.73 -19.11 18.01
N THR A 165 -11.00 -19.09 17.65
CA THR A 165 -12.12 -19.30 18.61
C THR A 165 -12.80 -20.67 18.48
N ASP A 166 -12.47 -21.43 17.43
CA ASP A 166 -12.96 -22.79 17.25
C ASP A 166 -12.21 -23.76 18.18
N LEU A 167 -12.90 -24.27 19.22
CA LEU A 167 -12.30 -25.17 20.20
C LEU A 167 -11.74 -26.47 19.61
N LYS A 168 -12.26 -26.95 18.47
CA LYS A 168 -11.73 -28.12 17.78
C LYS A 168 -10.38 -27.83 17.15
N LYS A 169 -10.26 -26.67 16.53
CA LYS A 169 -8.98 -26.22 15.94
C LYS A 169 -7.93 -25.91 17.01
N ILE A 170 -8.36 -25.29 18.11
CA ILE A 170 -7.49 -25.02 19.26
C ILE A 170 -6.97 -26.34 19.83
N ALA A 171 -7.81 -27.35 19.99
CA ALA A 171 -7.44 -28.69 20.46
C ALA A 171 -6.47 -29.41 19.48
N GLN A 172 -6.42 -29.00 18.21
CA GLN A 172 -5.50 -29.48 17.19
C GLN A 172 -4.19 -28.64 17.14
N GLY A 173 -4.04 -27.65 18.04
CA GLY A 173 -2.86 -26.79 18.11
C GLY A 173 -2.91 -25.53 17.24
N HIS A 174 -4.05 -25.24 16.59
CA HIS A 174 -4.23 -24.00 15.82
C HIS A 174 -4.69 -22.88 16.78
N LEU A 175 -3.75 -22.05 17.24
CA LEU A 175 -4.02 -20.96 18.17
C LEU A 175 -4.45 -19.67 17.51
N THR A 176 -4.14 -19.51 16.23
CA THR A 176 -4.47 -18.32 15.43
C THR A 176 -5.05 -18.71 14.08
N LYS A 177 -5.80 -17.82 13.48
CA LYS A 177 -6.32 -17.91 12.11
C LYS A 177 -6.06 -16.63 11.34
N GLN A 178 -6.12 -16.69 10.01
CA GLN A 178 -6.03 -15.51 9.14
C GLN A 178 -7.18 -14.55 9.47
N ALA A 179 -6.85 -13.26 9.65
CA ALA A 179 -7.84 -12.22 9.94
C ALA A 179 -8.60 -11.78 8.69
N PHE A 180 -7.94 -11.82 7.54
CA PHE A 180 -8.44 -11.26 6.28
C PHE A 180 -8.71 -9.76 6.40
N SER A 181 -7.79 -9.02 7.03
CA SER A 181 -7.88 -7.57 7.13
C SER A 181 -8.18 -6.97 5.76
N THR A 182 -9.25 -6.18 5.70
CA THR A 182 -9.77 -5.66 4.43
C THR A 182 -9.90 -4.16 4.46
N TYR A 183 -9.44 -3.52 3.38
CA TYR A 183 -9.50 -2.09 3.18
C TYR A 183 -10.28 -1.79 1.90
N LEU A 184 -11.30 -0.96 2.03
CA LEU A 184 -12.04 -0.39 0.91
C LEU A 184 -11.65 1.08 0.78
N GLU A 185 -11.27 1.46 -0.42
CA GLU A 185 -10.89 2.80 -0.78
C GLU A 185 -11.84 3.37 -1.82
N LEU A 186 -12.30 4.58 -1.60
CA LEU A 186 -13.03 5.40 -2.55
C LEU A 186 -12.23 6.66 -2.80
N GLY A 187 -11.96 7.00 -4.04
CA GLY A 187 -11.16 8.17 -4.36
C GLY A 187 -11.72 8.94 -5.55
N TYR A 188 -11.24 10.16 -5.64
CA TYR A 188 -11.51 11.05 -6.76
C TYR A 188 -10.29 11.92 -7.02
N ASP A 189 -9.80 11.89 -8.26
CA ASP A 189 -8.72 12.72 -8.74
C ASP A 189 -9.23 13.68 -9.81
N TYR A 190 -8.79 14.93 -9.72
CA TYR A 190 -9.10 15.97 -10.68
C TYR A 190 -7.83 16.61 -11.21
N THR A 191 -7.57 16.42 -12.49
CA THR A 191 -6.38 16.97 -13.16
C THR A 191 -6.72 18.26 -13.89
N ILE A 192 -5.95 19.32 -13.62
CA ILE A 192 -5.93 20.59 -14.32
C ILE A 192 -4.80 20.51 -15.33
N GLU A 193 -5.11 20.03 -16.55
CA GLU A 193 -4.15 19.71 -17.61
C GLU A 193 -3.21 20.88 -17.93
N ASP A 194 -3.75 22.09 -18.12
CA ASP A 194 -2.96 23.30 -18.44
C ASP A 194 -1.89 23.63 -17.38
N LEU A 195 -2.11 23.14 -16.16
CA LEU A 195 -1.18 23.35 -15.05
C LEU A 195 -0.34 22.11 -14.74
N GLY A 196 -0.64 20.93 -15.31
CA GLY A 196 -0.08 19.64 -14.89
C GLY A 196 -0.28 19.43 -13.38
N LEU A 197 -1.43 19.81 -12.85
CA LEU A 197 -1.75 19.78 -11.42
C LEU A 197 -2.91 18.82 -11.18
N THR A 198 -2.69 17.82 -10.31
CA THR A 198 -3.73 16.89 -9.87
C THR A 198 -4.08 17.13 -8.42
N LEU A 199 -5.37 17.21 -8.14
CA LEU A 199 -5.96 17.29 -6.80
C LEU A 199 -6.67 15.98 -6.53
N GLY A 200 -6.26 15.26 -5.48
CA GLY A 200 -6.84 13.99 -5.07
C GLY A 200 -7.55 14.07 -3.73
N ALA A 201 -8.62 13.31 -3.59
CA ALA A 201 -9.29 13.06 -2.31
C ALA A 201 -9.62 11.59 -2.16
N GLN A 202 -9.48 11.04 -0.96
CA GLN A 202 -9.62 9.62 -0.71
C GLN A 202 -10.30 9.35 0.63
N LEU A 203 -11.17 8.35 0.66
CA LEU A 203 -11.81 7.81 1.85
C LEU A 203 -11.47 6.32 1.95
N GLY A 204 -10.82 5.92 3.04
CA GLY A 204 -10.42 4.55 3.32
C GLY A 204 -11.15 3.99 4.52
N MET A 205 -11.64 2.77 4.39
CA MET A 205 -12.45 2.08 5.39
C MET A 205 -11.93 0.66 5.62
N SER A 206 -11.81 0.27 6.87
CA SER A 206 -11.66 -1.12 7.27
C SER A 206 -13.04 -1.72 7.51
N LEU A 207 -13.37 -2.86 6.87
CA LEU A 207 -14.76 -3.32 6.77
C LEU A 207 -15.20 -4.18 7.95
N TRP A 208 -14.26 -4.81 8.66
CA TRP A 208 -14.51 -5.67 9.83
C TRP A 208 -13.28 -5.70 10.75
N GLU A 209 -13.24 -6.64 11.69
CA GLU A 209 -12.07 -6.85 12.55
C GLU A 209 -10.80 -6.98 11.70
N SER A 210 -9.87 -6.07 11.93
CA SER A 210 -8.65 -5.95 11.16
C SER A 210 -7.48 -5.59 12.07
N PRO A 211 -6.68 -6.56 12.51
CA PRO A 211 -5.51 -6.30 13.32
C PRO A 211 -4.53 -5.32 12.63
N LEU A 212 -4.41 -5.42 11.31
CA LEU A 212 -3.55 -4.55 10.51
C LEU A 212 -3.92 -3.07 10.64
N TYR A 213 -5.21 -2.75 10.79
CA TYR A 213 -5.71 -1.38 10.98
C TYR A 213 -6.06 -1.07 12.44
N GLY A 214 -5.82 -2.02 13.36
CA GLY A 214 -6.04 -1.84 14.80
C GLY A 214 -7.50 -1.68 15.19
N ASN A 215 -8.45 -2.28 14.46
CA ASN A 215 -9.88 -2.16 14.74
C ASN A 215 -10.58 -3.52 14.84
N ASP A 216 -11.64 -3.57 15.65
CA ASP A 216 -12.46 -4.75 15.93
C ASP A 216 -13.75 -4.81 15.10
N LYS A 217 -14.04 -3.79 14.32
CA LYS A 217 -15.28 -3.64 13.54
C LYS A 217 -15.04 -2.67 12.37
N PHE A 218 -16.11 -2.43 11.59
CA PHE A 218 -16.10 -1.37 10.57
C PHE A 218 -15.62 -0.04 11.12
N ASN A 219 -14.68 0.57 10.39
CA ASN A 219 -14.11 1.86 10.75
C ASN A 219 -13.62 2.65 9.55
N VAL A 220 -13.69 3.99 9.63
CA VAL A 220 -13.01 4.90 8.70
C VAL A 220 -11.59 5.09 9.21
N VAL A 221 -10.62 4.58 8.45
CA VAL A 221 -9.20 4.58 8.84
C VAL A 221 -8.35 5.58 8.08
N ASN A 222 -8.89 6.18 7.00
CA ASN A 222 -8.19 7.17 6.20
C ASN A 222 -9.16 8.17 5.57
N ILE A 223 -8.92 9.45 5.78
CA ILE A 223 -9.48 10.54 4.98
C ILE A 223 -8.28 11.36 4.53
N SER A 224 -7.98 11.37 3.25
CA SER A 224 -6.79 12.06 2.74
C SER A 224 -7.08 12.96 1.57
N ALA A 225 -6.20 13.93 1.40
CA ALA A 225 -6.14 14.79 0.23
C ALA A 225 -4.69 14.86 -0.26
N LYS A 226 -4.53 14.88 -1.58
CA LYS A 226 -3.24 15.00 -2.26
C LYS A 226 -3.28 16.19 -3.22
N ILE A 227 -2.18 16.86 -3.34
CA ILE A 227 -1.86 17.77 -4.43
C ILE A 227 -0.57 17.28 -5.08
N ASP A 228 -0.58 17.14 -6.39
CA ASP A 228 0.54 16.63 -7.17
C ASP A 228 0.76 17.54 -8.37
N LYS A 229 2.02 17.90 -8.62
CA LYS A 229 2.44 18.70 -9.76
C LYS A 229 3.48 17.95 -10.57
N GLU A 230 3.17 17.70 -11.81
CA GLU A 230 4.07 17.05 -12.77
C GLU A 230 4.79 18.07 -13.67
N PHE A 231 6.05 17.75 -13.96
CA PHE A 231 6.90 18.49 -14.91
C PHE A 231 7.50 17.49 -15.88
N ASP A 232 7.10 17.59 -17.14
CA ASP A 232 7.72 16.82 -18.23
C ASP A 232 9.08 17.42 -18.56
N LEU A 233 10.15 16.66 -18.38
CA LEU A 233 11.54 17.02 -18.68
C LEU A 233 12.02 16.38 -20.00
N GLY A 234 11.14 15.70 -20.73
CA GLY A 234 11.40 15.05 -22.01
C GLY A 234 12.04 13.67 -21.89
N VAL A 235 13.00 13.47 -20.98
CA VAL A 235 13.64 12.16 -20.71
C VAL A 235 13.09 11.49 -19.46
N CYS A 236 12.41 12.23 -18.61
CA CYS A 236 11.77 11.75 -17.40
C CYS A 236 10.67 12.74 -16.98
N THR A 237 9.77 12.27 -16.13
CA THR A 237 8.78 13.11 -15.45
C THR A 237 9.25 13.35 -14.02
N LEU A 238 9.30 14.63 -13.62
CA LEU A 238 9.50 15.03 -12.23
C LEU A 238 8.15 15.35 -11.62
N ASN A 239 7.80 14.74 -10.50
CA ASN A 239 6.62 15.12 -9.74
C ASN A 239 7.00 15.69 -8.36
N VAL A 240 6.20 16.65 -7.89
CA VAL A 240 6.30 17.23 -6.55
C VAL A 240 4.91 17.17 -5.93
N PHE A 241 4.79 16.58 -4.77
CA PHE A 241 3.49 16.37 -4.16
C PHE A 241 3.46 16.64 -2.66
N ALA A 242 2.26 16.88 -2.16
CA ALA A 242 1.96 16.91 -0.74
C ALA A 242 0.69 16.11 -0.47
N THR A 243 0.69 15.33 0.60
CA THR A 243 -0.44 14.54 1.06
C THR A 243 -0.73 14.88 2.53
N GLY A 244 -2.00 15.08 2.85
CA GLY A 244 -2.50 15.15 4.22
C GLY A 244 -3.50 14.05 4.46
N SER A 245 -3.44 13.39 5.61
CA SER A 245 -4.29 12.26 5.97
C SER A 245 -4.77 12.38 7.40
N ILE A 246 -6.04 12.09 7.62
CA ILE A 246 -6.67 11.98 8.94
C ILE A 246 -7.12 10.52 9.11
N ASN A 247 -6.69 9.89 10.19
CA ASN A 247 -7.26 8.65 10.67
C ASN A 247 -8.22 8.98 11.82
N PRO A 248 -9.55 8.97 11.62
CA PRO A 248 -10.52 9.44 12.60
C PRO A 248 -10.49 8.72 13.93
N ASP A 249 -10.26 7.43 13.90
CA ASP A 249 -10.20 6.61 15.11
C ASP A 249 -8.78 6.42 15.63
N GLY A 250 -7.79 6.78 14.81
CA GLY A 250 -6.37 6.62 15.10
C GLY A 250 -6.10 5.37 15.94
N MET A 251 -5.14 4.56 15.71
CA MET A 251 -4.88 3.39 16.55
C MET A 251 -4.83 3.79 18.04
N VAL A 252 -5.99 3.82 18.69
CA VAL A 252 -6.11 3.88 20.14
C VAL A 252 -6.34 2.45 20.57
N THR A 253 -5.28 1.67 20.65
CA THR A 253 -5.39 0.40 21.33
C THR A 253 -5.47 0.71 22.82
N ASP A 254 -6.49 0.22 23.48
CA ASP A 254 -6.55 0.19 24.94
C ASP A 254 -5.35 -0.61 25.45
N LYS A 255 -4.85 -0.29 26.65
CA LYS A 255 -3.65 -0.93 27.25
C LYS A 255 -3.72 -2.47 27.32
N ASN A 256 -4.87 -3.04 27.02
CA ASN A 256 -5.13 -4.49 27.09
C ASN A 256 -5.23 -5.16 25.71
N ASP A 257 -5.29 -4.42 24.62
CA ASP A 257 -5.28 -5.00 23.28
C ASP A 257 -3.84 -5.07 22.79
N LEU A 258 -3.32 -6.28 22.71
CA LEU A 258 -2.03 -6.61 22.10
C LEU A 258 -2.11 -6.45 20.56
N GLY A 259 -2.58 -5.29 20.11
CA GLY A 259 -2.55 -4.91 18.71
C GLY A 259 -1.13 -4.48 18.32
N TYR A 260 -0.71 -4.84 17.17
CA TYR A 260 0.57 -4.50 16.54
C TYR A 260 0.87 -3.01 16.64
N ASN A 261 2.10 -2.65 17.02
CA ASN A 261 2.68 -1.32 17.26
C ASN A 261 2.58 -0.82 18.72
N VAL A 262 2.71 -1.70 19.68
CA VAL A 262 3.00 -1.31 21.06
C VAL A 262 4.48 -0.95 21.15
N PHE A 263 4.77 0.34 21.15
CA PHE A 263 6.10 0.83 21.49
C PHE A 263 6.19 0.98 23.02
N VAL A 264 7.17 0.36 23.60
CA VAL A 264 7.45 0.47 25.04
C VAL A 264 8.50 1.55 25.21
N ASP A 265 8.21 2.61 25.98
CA ASP A 265 9.20 3.63 26.29
C ASP A 265 10.27 3.11 27.30
N ALA A 266 11.31 3.91 27.54
CA ALA A 266 12.39 3.56 28.46
C ALA A 266 11.93 3.33 29.91
N ALA A 267 10.74 3.77 30.28
CA ALA A 267 10.12 3.52 31.59
C ALA A 267 9.28 2.24 31.63
N GLY A 268 9.19 1.52 30.48
CA GLY A 268 8.35 0.33 30.37
C GLY A 268 6.87 0.64 30.12
N ASP A 269 6.52 1.90 29.88
CA ASP A 269 5.17 2.31 29.55
C ASP A 269 4.91 2.16 28.04
N ALA A 270 3.86 1.44 27.69
CA ALA A 270 3.40 1.37 26.30
C ALA A 270 2.85 2.74 25.88
N LYS A 271 3.56 3.42 25.01
CA LYS A 271 3.08 4.66 24.37
C LYS A 271 2.53 4.35 23.01
N LEU A 272 1.24 4.59 22.86
CA LEU A 272 0.55 4.53 21.60
C LEU A 272 0.61 5.90 20.94
N TYR A 273 1.20 5.93 19.75
CA TYR A 273 1.14 7.14 18.96
C TYR A 273 -0.25 7.24 18.33
N ASN A 274 -0.96 8.27 18.74
CA ASN A 274 -2.22 8.64 18.10
C ASN A 274 -1.90 9.28 16.73
N GLN A 275 -1.91 8.47 15.69
CA GLN A 275 -1.63 8.90 14.32
C GLN A 275 -2.88 9.50 13.66
N LYS A 276 -3.62 10.35 14.37
CA LYS A 276 -4.84 10.96 13.83
C LYS A 276 -4.61 11.87 12.65
N LEU A 277 -3.46 12.53 12.61
CA LEU A 277 -3.11 13.46 11.54
C LEU A 277 -1.71 13.14 11.05
N ASN A 278 -1.60 12.81 9.78
CA ASN A 278 -0.35 12.56 9.10
C ASN A 278 -0.20 13.50 7.90
N GLY A 279 1.02 13.77 7.50
CA GLY A 279 1.32 14.53 6.30
C GLY A 279 2.67 14.17 5.72
N SER A 280 2.76 14.22 4.41
CA SER A 280 4.00 13.98 3.68
C SER A 280 4.12 14.97 2.53
N ILE A 281 5.35 15.40 2.27
CA ILE A 281 5.75 16.03 1.02
C ILE A 281 6.81 15.15 0.37
N GLY A 282 6.76 15.07 -0.95
CA GLY A 282 7.69 14.25 -1.71
C GLY A 282 8.03 14.84 -3.06
N VAL A 283 9.09 14.30 -3.60
CA VAL A 283 9.55 14.53 -4.97
C VAL A 283 9.89 13.19 -5.59
N GLY A 284 9.42 12.95 -6.81
CA GLY A 284 9.66 11.73 -7.57
C GLY A 284 10.23 12.00 -8.95
N VAL A 285 10.91 11.00 -9.49
CA VAL A 285 11.43 11.00 -10.88
C VAL A 285 11.05 9.67 -11.52
N TRP A 286 10.46 9.73 -12.70
CA TRP A 286 9.93 8.57 -13.42
C TRP A 286 10.41 8.55 -14.88
N PHE A 287 10.76 7.35 -15.38
CA PHE A 287 11.25 7.06 -16.72
C PHE A 287 10.36 6.08 -17.46
#